data_b7d662ea968b744c406284ea036f662f
#
_entry.id   b7d662ea968b744c406284ea036f662f
#
_cell.length_a   1.000
_cell.length_b   1.000
_cell.length_c   1.000
_cell.angle_alpha   90.00
_cell.angle_beta   90.00
_cell.angle_gamma   90.00
#
_symmetry.space_group_name_H-M   'P 1'
#
loop_
_entity.id
_entity.type
_entity.pdbx_description
1 polymer ?
#
loop_
_entity_poly.entity_id
_entity_poly.type
_entity_poly.pdbx_seq_one_letter_code
_entity_poly.pdbx_strand_id
1 'polypeptide(L)'
;MEKQDFLRDLGSIAVVTRLKRISDAMLHDGRRMYKELGMDIEPNWFAIFKLLERHGSLSVTEIADKMGFSHPSVISIVNKMIKAGYLKEDRSVEDNRRRILTLTLKARSKMPEFEEVWDAGKAGFKKMMVDADVLSMLDALEMRIGEKGFRQRSLEQLQKMRSVEIGQWDEKYAADFARLNYEWIAKYYEVEQHDHDQLDHPLEHIIQPGGQIFFAVLDGIVAGTVALIKIGENGYELAKMAVSPAFQGYRIGEKLMKACVEYAENVGISNIILESNTKQFAAINLYRKFGFVEVPLDPNSLFKRANIRMQLAIGQSDM
;
A
#
# COMPACT_ATOMS: atom_id res chain seq x y z
N MET A 1 -13.10 -4.96 -23.76
CA MET A 1 -12.81 -5.36 -22.38
C MET A 1 -11.40 -4.94 -22.05
N GLU A 2 -11.21 -3.95 -21.19
CA GLU A 2 -9.87 -3.64 -20.64
C GLU A 2 -9.36 -4.88 -19.92
N LYS A 3 -8.17 -5.33 -20.28
CA LYS A 3 -7.52 -6.44 -19.58
C LYS A 3 -7.30 -6.01 -18.12
N GLN A 4 -8.00 -6.65 -17.18
CA GLN A 4 -7.82 -6.43 -15.75
C GLN A 4 -6.35 -6.62 -15.39
N ASP A 5 -5.71 -5.58 -14.85
CA ASP A 5 -4.28 -5.62 -14.48
C ASP A 5 -4.18 -5.98 -12.99
N PHE A 6 -3.96 -7.25 -12.71
CA PHE A 6 -3.82 -7.78 -11.35
C PHE A 6 -2.89 -6.96 -10.44
N LEU A 7 -1.78 -6.44 -10.97
CA LEU A 7 -0.87 -5.61 -10.16
C LEU A 7 -1.46 -4.23 -9.82
N ARG A 8 -2.36 -3.70 -10.65
CA ARG A 8 -3.10 -2.47 -10.33
C ARG A 8 -4.09 -2.71 -9.20
N ASP A 9 -4.78 -3.85 -9.24
CA ASP A 9 -5.79 -4.22 -8.25
C ASP A 9 -5.18 -4.43 -6.85
N LEU A 10 -3.92 -4.87 -6.78
CA LEU A 10 -3.17 -5.00 -5.52
C LEU A 10 -2.79 -3.65 -4.86
N GLY A 11 -2.93 -2.53 -5.56
CA GLY A 11 -2.63 -1.20 -5.01
C GLY A 11 -1.17 -1.02 -4.56
N SER A 12 -1.00 -0.45 -3.37
CA SER A 12 0.33 -0.06 -2.85
C SER A 12 1.29 -1.22 -2.60
N ILE A 13 0.79 -2.43 -2.34
CA ILE A 13 1.66 -3.60 -2.12
C ILE A 13 2.43 -3.99 -3.39
N ALA A 14 1.89 -3.66 -4.56
CA ALA A 14 2.50 -3.97 -5.85
C ALA A 14 3.45 -2.88 -6.39
N VAL A 15 3.67 -1.79 -5.67
CA VAL A 15 4.47 -0.64 -6.15
C VAL A 15 5.86 -1.07 -6.65
N VAL A 16 6.60 -1.82 -5.85
CA VAL A 16 7.96 -2.29 -6.22
C VAL A 16 7.92 -3.19 -7.47
N THR A 17 6.94 -4.10 -7.54
CA THR A 17 6.77 -4.99 -8.69
C THR A 17 6.38 -4.20 -9.96
N ARG A 18 5.56 -3.16 -9.83
CA ARG A 18 5.18 -2.28 -10.96
C ARG A 18 6.36 -1.45 -11.43
N LEU A 19 7.16 -0.87 -10.52
CA LEU A 19 8.39 -0.16 -10.87
C LEU A 19 9.37 -1.06 -11.62
N LYS A 20 9.56 -2.30 -11.14
CA LYS A 20 10.38 -3.29 -11.84
C LYS A 20 9.82 -3.60 -13.24
N ARG A 21 8.53 -3.84 -13.38
CA ARG A 21 7.89 -4.09 -14.69
C ARG A 21 8.11 -2.95 -15.68
N ILE A 22 7.97 -1.70 -15.21
CA ILE A 22 8.21 -0.51 -16.03
C ILE A 22 9.68 -0.43 -16.44
N SER A 23 10.60 -0.61 -15.49
CA SER A 23 12.04 -0.61 -15.75
C SER A 23 12.42 -1.70 -16.77
N ASP A 24 11.94 -2.93 -16.60
CA ASP A 24 12.22 -4.04 -17.49
C ASP A 24 11.71 -3.77 -18.92
N ALA A 25 10.51 -3.18 -19.05
CA ALA A 25 9.93 -2.81 -20.35
C ALA A 25 10.79 -1.75 -21.05
N MET A 26 11.20 -0.69 -20.37
CA MET A 26 12.04 0.37 -20.92
C MET A 26 13.43 -0.14 -21.31
N LEU A 27 14.04 -1.01 -20.49
CA LEU A 27 15.32 -1.65 -20.83
C LEU A 27 15.19 -2.58 -22.03
N HIS A 28 14.08 -3.29 -22.17
CA HIS A 28 13.82 -4.14 -23.32
C HIS A 28 13.73 -3.33 -24.61
N ASP A 29 12.92 -2.27 -24.60
CA ASP A 29 12.76 -1.40 -25.77
C ASP A 29 14.07 -0.64 -26.11
N GLY A 30 14.83 -0.22 -25.11
CA GLY A 30 16.14 0.38 -25.30
C GLY A 30 17.12 -0.58 -26.01
N ARG A 31 17.13 -1.87 -25.64
CA ARG A 31 17.95 -2.89 -26.35
C ARG A 31 17.53 -3.06 -27.80
N ARG A 32 16.22 -3.07 -28.06
CA ARG A 32 15.70 -3.17 -29.44
C ARG A 32 16.14 -1.97 -30.27
N MET A 33 15.99 -0.76 -29.72
CA MET A 33 16.42 0.48 -30.37
C MET A 33 17.92 0.47 -30.68
N TYR A 34 18.79 0.09 -29.74
CA TYR A 34 20.22 0.00 -30.00
C TYR A 34 20.57 -1.04 -31.07
N LYS A 35 19.88 -2.19 -31.06
CA LYS A 35 20.05 -3.22 -32.09
C LYS A 35 19.65 -2.70 -33.48
N GLU A 36 18.52 -2.00 -33.58
CA GLU A 36 18.03 -1.39 -34.83
C GLU A 36 19.00 -0.33 -35.37
N LEU A 37 19.69 0.39 -34.48
CA LEU A 37 20.70 1.38 -34.83
C LEU A 37 22.12 0.79 -34.99
N GLY A 38 22.30 -0.53 -34.93
CA GLY A 38 23.58 -1.20 -35.05
C GLY A 38 24.56 -0.91 -33.89
N MET A 39 24.06 -0.52 -32.72
CA MET A 39 24.86 -0.20 -31.54
C MET A 39 25.00 -1.43 -30.63
N ASP A 40 26.24 -1.76 -30.26
CA ASP A 40 26.60 -2.91 -29.40
C ASP A 40 26.68 -2.52 -27.90
N ILE A 41 25.72 -1.71 -27.42
CA ILE A 41 25.66 -1.25 -26.05
C ILE A 41 24.35 -1.67 -25.36
N GLU A 42 24.35 -1.67 -24.03
CA GLU A 42 23.17 -1.94 -23.21
C GLU A 42 22.61 -0.64 -22.59
N PRO A 43 21.28 -0.53 -22.44
CA PRO A 43 20.67 0.71 -21.94
C PRO A 43 21.18 1.18 -20.58
N ASN A 44 21.57 0.26 -19.70
CA ASN A 44 22.07 0.59 -18.36
C ASN A 44 23.58 0.98 -18.32
N TRP A 45 24.27 1.03 -19.48
CA TRP A 45 25.67 1.41 -19.53
C TRP A 45 25.88 2.94 -19.57
N PHE A 46 24.88 3.69 -20.01
CA PHE A 46 25.00 5.14 -20.20
C PHE A 46 25.50 5.88 -18.95
N ALA A 47 25.05 5.47 -17.75
CA ALA A 47 25.46 6.10 -16.50
C ALA A 47 26.96 5.93 -16.23
N ILE A 48 27.53 4.75 -16.51
CA ILE A 48 28.96 4.47 -16.37
C ILE A 48 29.76 5.25 -17.41
N PHE A 49 29.29 5.32 -18.67
CA PHE A 49 29.89 6.16 -19.69
C PHE A 49 29.97 7.62 -19.22
N LYS A 50 28.88 8.20 -18.75
CA LYS A 50 28.81 9.58 -18.27
C LYS A 50 29.66 9.84 -17.04
N LEU A 51 29.71 8.89 -16.09
CA LEU A 51 30.59 9.00 -14.93
C LEU A 51 32.09 9.05 -15.34
N LEU A 52 32.50 8.13 -16.22
CA LEU A 52 33.92 8.07 -16.66
C LEU A 52 34.28 9.19 -17.61
N GLU A 53 33.37 9.72 -18.40
CA GLU A 53 33.54 10.92 -19.19
C GLU A 53 33.82 12.13 -18.29
N ARG A 54 33.04 12.28 -17.20
CA ARG A 54 33.15 13.41 -16.28
C ARG A 54 34.38 13.35 -15.38
N HIS A 55 34.74 12.14 -14.90
CA HIS A 55 35.79 11.96 -13.89
C HIS A 55 37.10 11.40 -14.44
N GLY A 56 37.15 10.99 -15.71
CA GLY A 56 38.32 10.39 -16.35
C GLY A 56 38.54 8.93 -15.96
N SER A 57 38.71 8.66 -14.69
CA SER A 57 38.94 7.31 -14.15
C SER A 57 38.25 7.13 -12.81
N LEU A 58 37.67 5.95 -12.55
CA LEU A 58 37.03 5.57 -11.30
C LEU A 58 37.24 4.08 -10.99
N SER A 59 37.30 3.75 -9.71
CA SER A 59 37.22 2.36 -9.28
C SER A 59 35.78 1.86 -9.32
N VAL A 60 35.61 0.52 -9.26
CA VAL A 60 34.28 -0.11 -9.15
C VAL A 60 33.53 0.39 -7.92
N THR A 61 34.24 0.58 -6.79
CA THR A 61 33.65 1.10 -5.55
C THR A 61 33.11 2.51 -5.74
N GLU A 62 33.91 3.41 -6.31
CA GLU A 62 33.49 4.80 -6.57
C GLU A 62 32.30 4.88 -7.52
N ILE A 63 32.24 4.01 -8.54
CA ILE A 63 31.08 3.92 -9.44
C ILE A 63 29.84 3.45 -8.66
N ALA A 64 29.99 2.41 -7.82
CA ALA A 64 28.90 1.89 -7.02
C ALA A 64 28.32 2.94 -6.07
N ASP A 65 29.20 3.65 -5.36
CA ASP A 65 28.80 4.71 -4.42
C ASP A 65 28.11 5.87 -5.14
N LYS A 66 28.66 6.33 -6.28
CA LYS A 66 28.06 7.43 -7.06
C LYS A 66 26.74 7.08 -7.71
N MET A 67 26.52 5.81 -8.03
CA MET A 67 25.24 5.31 -8.62
C MET A 67 24.24 4.83 -7.58
N GLY A 68 24.63 4.67 -6.32
CA GLY A 68 23.79 4.03 -5.30
C GLY A 68 23.51 2.54 -5.58
N PHE A 69 24.39 1.86 -6.33
CA PHE A 69 24.21 0.47 -6.71
C PHE A 69 25.08 -0.46 -5.84
N SER A 70 24.67 -1.72 -5.75
CA SER A 70 25.52 -2.72 -5.08
C SER A 70 26.78 -3.02 -5.91
N HIS A 71 27.90 -3.27 -5.24
CA HIS A 71 29.17 -3.64 -5.90
C HIS A 71 29.02 -4.80 -6.90
N PRO A 72 28.31 -5.93 -6.57
CA PRO A 72 28.10 -7.02 -7.53
C PRO A 72 27.37 -6.58 -8.80
N SER A 73 26.40 -5.67 -8.67
CA SER A 73 25.67 -5.14 -9.82
C SER A 73 26.58 -4.34 -10.75
N VAL A 74 27.42 -3.46 -10.19
CA VAL A 74 28.39 -2.67 -10.96
C VAL A 74 29.43 -3.57 -11.61
N ILE A 75 30.00 -4.55 -10.89
CA ILE A 75 30.93 -5.54 -11.44
C ILE A 75 30.34 -6.24 -12.65
N SER A 76 29.09 -6.67 -12.58
CA SER A 76 28.42 -7.35 -13.69
C SER A 76 28.32 -6.46 -14.94
N ILE A 77 27.99 -5.17 -14.77
CA ILE A 77 27.91 -4.22 -15.87
C ILE A 77 29.31 -3.95 -16.45
N VAL A 78 30.27 -3.61 -15.59
CA VAL A 78 31.65 -3.30 -15.98
C VAL A 78 32.30 -4.42 -16.76
N ASN A 79 32.15 -5.68 -16.31
CA ASN A 79 32.73 -6.83 -17.01
C ASN A 79 32.16 -6.99 -18.44
N LYS A 80 30.86 -6.70 -18.64
CA LYS A 80 30.25 -6.68 -19.97
C LYS A 80 30.81 -5.55 -20.85
N MET A 81 30.99 -4.35 -20.27
CA MET A 81 31.57 -3.21 -20.98
C MET A 81 33.02 -3.44 -21.36
N ILE A 82 33.83 -4.09 -20.50
CA ILE A 82 35.22 -4.50 -20.79
C ILE A 82 35.22 -5.52 -21.92
N LYS A 83 34.36 -6.56 -21.85
CA LYS A 83 34.25 -7.58 -22.89
C LYS A 83 33.86 -6.98 -24.26
N ALA A 84 33.01 -5.95 -24.26
CA ALA A 84 32.63 -5.22 -25.46
C ALA A 84 33.70 -4.20 -25.94
N GLY A 85 34.79 -4.04 -25.20
CA GLY A 85 35.91 -3.18 -25.55
C GLY A 85 35.68 -1.70 -25.29
N TYR A 86 34.70 -1.32 -24.48
CA TYR A 86 34.42 0.08 -24.15
C TYR A 86 35.15 0.56 -22.90
N LEU A 87 35.47 -0.34 -21.98
CA LEU A 87 36.28 -0.04 -20.81
C LEU A 87 37.59 -0.79 -20.86
N LYS A 88 38.63 -0.18 -20.32
CA LYS A 88 39.84 -0.85 -19.92
C LYS A 88 40.01 -0.75 -18.41
N GLU A 89 40.67 -1.74 -17.88
CA GLU A 89 40.98 -1.87 -16.48
C GLU A 89 42.50 -1.81 -16.29
N ASP A 90 42.93 -0.90 -15.43
CA ASP A 90 44.30 -0.79 -14.99
C ASP A 90 44.35 -0.99 -13.46
N ARG A 91 45.46 -1.46 -12.92
CA ARG A 91 45.66 -1.51 -11.47
C ARG A 91 46.10 -0.14 -10.97
N SER A 92 45.61 0.27 -9.80
CA SER A 92 46.04 1.51 -9.16
C SER A 92 47.55 1.44 -8.86
N VAL A 93 48.23 2.52 -9.12
CA VAL A 93 49.67 2.65 -8.79
C VAL A 93 49.88 2.74 -7.27
N GLU A 94 48.89 3.28 -6.54
CA GLU A 94 48.95 3.47 -5.08
C GLU A 94 48.46 2.20 -4.29
N ASP A 95 47.50 1.48 -4.82
CA ASP A 95 47.02 0.25 -4.23
C ASP A 95 46.69 -0.78 -5.32
N ASN A 96 47.55 -1.74 -5.45
CA ASN A 96 47.49 -2.81 -6.48
C ASN A 96 46.21 -3.69 -6.37
N ARG A 97 45.37 -3.51 -5.31
CA ARG A 97 44.09 -4.17 -5.10
C ARG A 97 42.91 -3.41 -5.72
N ARG A 98 43.13 -2.10 -6.07
CA ARG A 98 42.07 -1.27 -6.64
C ARG A 98 42.08 -1.38 -8.17
N ARG A 99 40.98 -1.83 -8.73
CA ARG A 99 40.73 -1.88 -10.18
C ARG A 99 40.24 -0.50 -10.64
N ILE A 100 41.02 0.18 -11.46
CA ILE A 100 40.69 1.49 -12.01
C ILE A 100 40.20 1.32 -13.45
N LEU A 101 39.07 1.91 -13.73
CA LEU A 101 38.34 1.81 -14.99
C LEU A 101 38.49 3.14 -15.77
N THR A 102 38.73 3.04 -17.05
CA THR A 102 38.80 4.21 -17.97
C THR A 102 38.08 3.85 -19.29
N LEU A 103 37.64 4.89 -19.99
CA LEU A 103 37.09 4.75 -21.35
C LEU A 103 38.18 4.42 -22.33
N THR A 104 37.98 3.44 -23.21
CA THR A 104 38.88 3.11 -24.33
C THR A 104 38.79 4.17 -25.44
N LEU A 105 39.70 4.10 -26.43
CA LEU A 105 39.61 4.91 -27.65
C LEU A 105 38.33 4.59 -28.43
N LYS A 106 37.90 3.31 -28.49
CA LYS A 106 36.60 2.88 -29.06
C LYS A 106 35.44 3.62 -28.38
N ALA A 107 35.41 3.64 -27.04
CA ALA A 107 34.39 4.37 -26.31
C ALA A 107 34.35 5.85 -26.67
N ARG A 108 35.49 6.51 -26.58
CA ARG A 108 35.58 7.95 -26.83
C ARG A 108 35.19 8.34 -28.26
N SER A 109 35.58 7.56 -29.26
CA SER A 109 35.20 7.80 -30.67
C SER A 109 33.71 7.58 -30.94
N LYS A 110 33.03 6.71 -30.16
CA LYS A 110 31.59 6.41 -30.30
C LYS A 110 30.70 7.31 -29.43
N MET A 111 31.26 8.05 -28.46
CA MET A 111 30.47 8.90 -27.57
C MET A 111 29.54 9.89 -28.28
N PRO A 112 29.96 10.61 -29.35
CA PRO A 112 29.09 11.56 -30.05
C PRO A 112 27.82 10.87 -30.61
N GLU A 113 27.95 9.65 -31.19
CA GLU A 113 26.85 8.84 -31.70
C GLU A 113 25.92 8.39 -30.58
N PHE A 114 26.49 7.99 -29.43
CA PHE A 114 25.70 7.58 -28.27
C PHE A 114 24.92 8.76 -27.69
N GLU A 115 25.53 9.94 -27.60
CA GLU A 115 24.89 11.14 -27.06
C GLU A 115 23.70 11.58 -27.89
N GLU A 116 23.79 11.54 -29.21
CA GLU A 116 22.67 11.85 -30.11
C GLU A 116 21.46 10.92 -29.79
N VAL A 117 21.71 9.62 -29.64
CA VAL A 117 20.66 8.64 -29.34
C VAL A 117 20.12 8.81 -27.92
N TRP A 118 20.95 9.14 -26.93
CA TRP A 118 20.50 9.42 -25.57
C TRP A 118 19.67 10.70 -25.48
N ASP A 119 20.02 11.74 -26.22
CA ASP A 119 19.24 12.98 -26.29
C ASP A 119 17.88 12.75 -26.97
N ALA A 120 17.84 11.93 -28.02
CA ALA A 120 16.59 11.50 -28.61
C ALA A 120 15.73 10.69 -27.62
N GLY A 121 16.35 9.78 -26.86
CA GLY A 121 15.70 9.03 -25.80
C GLY A 121 15.12 9.92 -24.71
N LYS A 122 15.88 10.91 -24.25
CA LYS A 122 15.45 11.94 -23.29
C LYS A 122 14.27 12.75 -23.81
N ALA A 123 14.30 13.18 -25.07
CA ALA A 123 13.19 13.89 -25.69
C ALA A 123 11.95 13.02 -25.82
N GLY A 124 12.11 11.76 -26.18
CA GLY A 124 11.01 10.77 -26.22
C GLY A 124 10.37 10.53 -24.87
N PHE A 125 11.20 10.36 -23.83
CA PHE A 125 10.70 10.23 -22.45
C PHE A 125 9.93 11.48 -22.00
N LYS A 126 10.44 12.68 -22.28
CA LYS A 126 9.72 13.93 -21.96
C LYS A 126 8.35 14.00 -22.61
N LYS A 127 8.21 13.57 -23.86
CA LYS A 127 6.92 13.52 -24.56
C LYS A 127 5.96 12.49 -23.94
N MET A 128 6.48 11.34 -23.50
CA MET A 128 5.69 10.30 -22.85
C MET A 128 5.15 10.75 -21.48
N MET A 129 5.83 11.67 -20.78
CA MET A 129 5.55 12.12 -19.41
C MET A 129 4.97 13.55 -19.35
N VAL A 130 4.25 14.02 -20.38
CA VAL A 130 3.74 15.40 -20.46
C VAL A 130 2.90 15.81 -19.25
N ASP A 131 2.09 14.89 -18.71
CA ASP A 131 1.15 15.17 -17.63
C ASP A 131 1.59 14.63 -16.25
N ALA A 132 2.84 14.16 -16.12
CA ALA A 132 3.33 13.54 -14.89
C ALA A 132 4.75 14.00 -14.53
N ASP A 133 4.89 14.60 -13.36
CA ASP A 133 6.21 14.94 -12.80
C ASP A 133 6.85 13.71 -12.14
N VAL A 134 7.32 12.79 -12.98
CA VAL A 134 7.93 11.52 -12.55
C VAL A 134 9.25 11.77 -11.83
N LEU A 135 10.03 12.80 -12.22
CA LEU A 135 11.33 13.07 -11.61
C LEU A 135 11.15 13.51 -10.16
N SER A 136 10.29 14.48 -9.89
CA SER A 136 9.99 14.90 -8.51
C SER A 136 9.40 13.78 -7.65
N MET A 137 8.62 12.87 -8.26
CA MET A 137 8.14 11.69 -7.55
C MET A 137 9.28 10.74 -7.15
N LEU A 138 10.24 10.49 -8.05
CA LEU A 138 11.41 9.66 -7.78
C LEU A 138 12.31 10.30 -6.72
N ASP A 139 12.62 11.59 -6.85
CA ASP A 139 13.41 12.35 -5.88
C ASP A 139 12.80 12.27 -4.48
N ALA A 140 11.47 12.46 -4.37
CA ALA A 140 10.76 12.36 -3.10
C ALA A 140 10.80 10.94 -2.51
N LEU A 141 10.74 9.91 -3.35
CA LEU A 141 10.81 8.52 -2.92
C LEU A 141 12.22 8.16 -2.42
N GLU A 142 13.25 8.54 -3.16
CA GLU A 142 14.66 8.33 -2.80
C GLU A 142 15.02 9.05 -1.51
N MET A 143 14.63 10.30 -1.35
CA MET A 143 14.84 11.08 -0.13
C MET A 143 14.19 10.38 1.09
N ARG A 144 12.93 9.97 0.98
CA ARG A 144 12.20 9.31 2.07
C ARG A 144 12.77 7.94 2.42
N ILE A 145 13.28 7.19 1.44
CA ILE A 145 13.98 5.91 1.68
C ILE A 145 15.30 6.16 2.40
N GLY A 146 16.04 7.24 2.03
CA GLY A 146 17.29 7.64 2.70
C GLY A 146 17.08 8.08 4.15
N GLU A 147 16.00 8.83 4.46
CA GLU A 147 15.66 9.24 5.82
C GLU A 147 15.32 8.03 6.70
N LYS A 148 14.50 7.12 6.20
CA LYS A 148 14.05 5.93 6.92
C LYS A 148 13.67 4.84 5.94
N GLY A 149 14.43 3.76 5.94
CA GLY A 149 14.23 2.65 5.01
C GLY A 149 12.86 1.96 5.14
N PHE A 150 12.41 1.35 4.05
CA PHE A 150 11.13 0.62 3.97
C PHE A 150 10.98 -0.44 5.06
N ARG A 151 12.05 -1.21 5.35
CA ARG A 151 12.06 -2.24 6.41
C ARG A 151 11.68 -1.65 7.77
N GLN A 152 12.30 -0.55 8.15
CA GLN A 152 12.06 0.06 9.47
C GLN A 152 10.64 0.58 9.59
N ARG A 153 10.15 1.32 8.56
CA ARG A 153 8.76 1.80 8.51
C ARG A 153 7.76 0.65 8.61
N SER A 154 8.02 -0.46 7.89
CA SER A 154 7.13 -1.63 7.90
C SER A 154 7.10 -2.33 9.25
N LEU A 155 8.25 -2.48 9.93
CA LEU A 155 8.32 -3.11 11.26
C LEU A 155 7.61 -2.27 12.32
N GLU A 156 7.79 -0.96 12.31
CA GLU A 156 7.07 -0.06 13.23
C GLU A 156 5.56 -0.11 13.01
N GLN A 157 5.13 -0.10 11.74
CA GLN A 157 3.72 -0.23 11.43
C GLN A 157 3.16 -1.58 11.88
N LEU A 158 3.90 -2.67 11.67
CA LEU A 158 3.50 -3.99 12.14
C LEU A 158 3.39 -4.05 13.67
N GLN A 159 4.33 -3.44 14.39
CA GLN A 159 4.28 -3.37 15.84
C GLN A 159 3.04 -2.63 16.32
N LYS A 160 2.75 -1.46 15.77
CA LYS A 160 1.53 -0.69 16.06
C LYS A 160 0.26 -1.49 15.76
N MET A 161 0.20 -2.18 14.61
CA MET A 161 -0.95 -3.03 14.27
C MET A 161 -1.16 -4.17 15.28
N ARG A 162 -0.09 -4.70 15.85
CA ARG A 162 -0.14 -5.77 16.87
C ARG A 162 -0.55 -5.27 18.25
N SER A 163 -0.27 -4.01 18.58
CA SER A 163 -0.60 -3.39 19.87
C SER A 163 -2.05 -2.90 19.99
N VAL A 164 -2.86 -3.01 18.94
CA VAL A 164 -4.30 -2.72 19.04
C VAL A 164 -4.97 -3.81 19.88
N GLU A 165 -5.49 -3.43 21.03
CA GLU A 165 -6.26 -4.28 21.93
C GLU A 165 -7.75 -4.15 21.66
N ILE A 166 -8.49 -5.26 21.74
CA ILE A 166 -9.96 -5.24 21.64
C ILE A 166 -10.54 -5.49 23.01
N GLY A 167 -11.26 -4.48 23.51
CA GLY A 167 -12.03 -4.55 24.75
C GLY A 167 -13.53 -4.61 24.47
N GLN A 168 -14.27 -5.12 25.45
CA GLN A 168 -15.75 -5.07 25.48
C GLN A 168 -16.22 -3.77 26.10
N TRP A 169 -17.54 -3.60 26.21
CA TRP A 169 -18.16 -2.45 26.83
C TRP A 169 -17.51 -2.09 28.18
N ASP A 170 -17.15 -0.84 28.30
CA ASP A 170 -16.70 -0.21 29.53
C ASP A 170 -17.23 1.24 29.50
N GLU A 171 -17.95 1.64 30.55
CA GLU A 171 -18.63 2.93 30.64
C GLU A 171 -17.66 4.11 30.44
N LYS A 172 -16.39 3.96 30.82
CA LYS A 172 -15.35 4.99 30.59
C LYS A 172 -15.16 5.35 29.11
N TYR A 173 -15.55 4.47 28.18
CA TYR A 173 -15.44 4.67 26.73
C TYR A 173 -16.75 5.10 26.06
N ALA A 174 -17.83 5.35 26.85
CA ALA A 174 -19.12 5.76 26.30
C ALA A 174 -19.02 7.05 25.46
N ALA A 175 -18.26 8.03 25.96
CA ALA A 175 -18.03 9.27 25.22
C ALA A 175 -17.27 9.06 23.89
N ASP A 176 -16.32 8.13 23.84
CA ASP A 176 -15.59 7.80 22.64
C ASP A 176 -16.48 7.05 21.63
N PHE A 177 -17.37 6.18 22.11
CA PHE A 177 -18.38 5.51 21.28
C PHE A 177 -19.24 6.53 20.55
N ALA A 178 -19.82 7.48 21.30
CA ALA A 178 -20.64 8.53 20.72
C ALA A 178 -19.83 9.39 19.73
N ARG A 179 -18.68 9.91 20.17
CA ARG A 179 -17.83 10.80 19.36
C ARG A 179 -17.44 10.18 18.01
N LEU A 180 -16.91 8.96 17.99
CA LEU A 180 -16.46 8.30 16.76
C LEU A 180 -17.60 8.09 15.77
N ASN A 181 -18.79 7.73 16.27
CA ASN A 181 -19.95 7.52 15.41
C ASN A 181 -20.55 8.84 14.92
N TYR A 182 -20.64 9.86 15.76
CA TYR A 182 -21.10 11.19 15.33
C TYR A 182 -20.17 11.80 14.28
N GLU A 183 -18.84 11.75 14.49
CA GLU A 183 -17.86 12.21 13.50
C GLU A 183 -18.06 11.51 12.14
N TRP A 184 -18.33 10.21 12.17
CA TRP A 184 -18.54 9.43 10.96
C TRP A 184 -19.90 9.76 10.30
N ILE A 185 -21.00 9.80 11.08
CA ILE A 185 -22.35 10.09 10.56
C ILE A 185 -22.38 11.50 9.96
N ALA A 186 -21.92 12.52 10.69
CA ALA A 186 -21.94 13.92 10.25
C ALA A 186 -21.14 14.16 8.96
N LYS A 187 -20.15 13.32 8.67
CA LYS A 187 -19.35 13.43 7.44
C LYS A 187 -20.11 13.01 6.18
N TYR A 188 -21.09 12.09 6.30
CA TYR A 188 -21.72 11.46 5.15
C TYR A 188 -23.25 11.56 5.14
N TYR A 189 -23.88 11.82 6.29
CA TYR A 189 -25.30 11.73 6.51
C TYR A 189 -25.77 12.74 7.57
N GLU A 190 -27.08 12.85 7.73
CA GLU A 190 -27.71 13.52 8.85
C GLU A 190 -27.86 12.55 10.02
N VAL A 191 -27.76 13.07 11.25
CA VAL A 191 -27.98 12.31 12.47
C VAL A 191 -29.49 12.16 12.67
N GLU A 192 -29.96 10.93 12.85
CA GLU A 192 -31.37 10.61 13.05
C GLU A 192 -31.67 10.38 14.56
N GLN A 193 -32.95 10.45 14.98
CA GLN A 193 -33.30 10.34 16.40
C GLN A 193 -32.80 9.03 17.05
N HIS A 194 -32.94 7.89 16.35
CA HIS A 194 -32.45 6.61 16.86
C HIS A 194 -30.90 6.56 16.98
N ASP A 195 -30.16 7.38 16.25
CA ASP A 195 -28.72 7.52 16.46
C ASP A 195 -28.46 8.17 17.81
N HIS A 196 -29.21 9.23 18.17
CA HIS A 196 -29.12 9.87 19.48
C HIS A 196 -29.43 8.88 20.61
N ASP A 197 -30.54 8.14 20.50
CA ASP A 197 -30.94 7.19 21.55
C ASP A 197 -29.82 6.16 21.82
N GLN A 198 -29.19 5.62 20.79
CA GLN A 198 -28.15 4.59 20.90
C GLN A 198 -26.77 5.16 21.26
N LEU A 199 -26.42 6.36 20.80
CA LEU A 199 -25.09 6.93 20.99
C LEU A 199 -24.96 7.70 22.31
N ASP A 200 -26.03 8.37 22.73
CA ASP A 200 -26.04 9.15 23.98
C ASP A 200 -26.36 8.27 25.21
N HIS A 201 -27.13 7.16 24.98
CA HIS A 201 -27.54 6.24 26.02
C HIS A 201 -27.23 4.76 25.68
N PRO A 202 -25.97 4.42 25.37
CA PRO A 202 -25.60 3.07 24.90
C PRO A 202 -25.86 1.97 25.94
N LEU A 203 -25.76 2.29 27.22
CA LEU A 203 -26.07 1.33 28.30
C LEU A 203 -27.53 0.89 28.25
N GLU A 204 -28.47 1.82 28.08
CA GLU A 204 -29.91 1.55 28.09
C GLU A 204 -30.38 0.94 26.79
N HIS A 205 -29.87 1.43 25.66
CA HIS A 205 -30.38 1.05 24.32
C HIS A 205 -29.63 -0.11 23.66
N ILE A 206 -28.43 -0.45 24.13
CA ILE A 206 -27.62 -1.52 23.53
C ILE A 206 -27.28 -2.60 24.57
N ILE A 207 -26.67 -2.23 25.69
CA ILE A 207 -26.10 -3.19 26.64
C ILE A 207 -27.17 -3.89 27.45
N GLN A 208 -28.08 -3.15 28.11
CA GLN A 208 -29.15 -3.72 28.95
C GLN A 208 -30.12 -4.61 28.18
N PRO A 209 -30.45 -4.33 26.92
CA PRO A 209 -31.24 -5.25 26.08
C PRO A 209 -30.51 -6.56 25.70
N GLY A 210 -29.22 -6.69 26.04
CA GLY A 210 -28.38 -7.86 25.78
C GLY A 210 -27.51 -7.76 24.54
N GLY A 211 -27.27 -6.56 24.05
CA GLY A 211 -26.25 -6.26 23.03
C GLY A 211 -24.85 -6.16 23.63
N GLN A 212 -23.86 -5.92 22.77
CA GLN A 212 -22.47 -5.74 23.15
C GLN A 212 -21.81 -4.65 22.32
N ILE A 213 -20.89 -3.89 22.92
CA ILE A 213 -20.04 -2.92 22.21
C ILE A 213 -18.59 -3.34 22.36
N PHE A 214 -17.84 -3.28 21.27
CA PHE A 214 -16.41 -3.54 21.24
C PHE A 214 -15.66 -2.26 20.91
N PHE A 215 -14.51 -2.09 21.57
CA PHE A 215 -13.60 -0.98 21.39
C PHE A 215 -12.24 -1.49 20.95
N ALA A 216 -11.67 -0.84 19.93
CA ALA A 216 -10.27 -1.01 19.57
C ALA A 216 -9.46 0.11 20.25
N VAL A 217 -8.57 -0.28 21.16
CA VAL A 217 -7.73 0.65 21.93
C VAL A 217 -6.27 0.50 21.48
N LEU A 218 -5.63 1.61 21.21
CA LEU A 218 -4.21 1.70 20.88
C LEU A 218 -3.55 2.79 21.72
N ASP A 219 -2.55 2.42 22.49
CA ASP A 219 -1.83 3.35 23.39
C ASP A 219 -2.78 4.15 24.29
N GLY A 220 -3.84 3.50 24.80
CA GLY A 220 -4.86 4.13 25.66
C GLY A 220 -5.91 4.98 24.92
N ILE A 221 -5.82 5.11 23.61
CA ILE A 221 -6.76 5.89 22.78
C ILE A 221 -7.76 4.94 22.11
N VAL A 222 -9.05 5.22 22.22
CA VAL A 222 -10.09 4.50 21.49
C VAL A 222 -10.03 4.90 20.02
N ALA A 223 -9.53 3.97 19.20
CA ALA A 223 -9.28 4.16 17.78
C ALA A 223 -10.43 3.67 16.88
N GLY A 224 -11.34 2.86 17.42
CA GLY A 224 -12.51 2.36 16.70
C GLY A 224 -13.49 1.64 17.62
N THR A 225 -14.71 1.46 17.13
CA THR A 225 -15.82 0.84 17.85
C THR A 225 -16.73 0.09 16.89
N VAL A 226 -17.49 -0.86 17.42
CA VAL A 226 -18.61 -1.55 16.76
C VAL A 226 -19.60 -2.04 17.82
N ALA A 227 -20.88 -2.06 17.49
CA ALA A 227 -21.93 -2.61 18.33
C ALA A 227 -22.59 -3.84 17.69
N LEU A 228 -22.91 -4.82 18.52
CA LEU A 228 -23.88 -5.89 18.25
C LEU A 228 -25.15 -5.56 19.03
N ILE A 229 -26.18 -5.12 18.35
CA ILE A 229 -27.48 -4.74 18.93
C ILE A 229 -28.40 -5.95 18.85
N LYS A 230 -28.98 -6.36 19.97
CA LYS A 230 -29.90 -7.50 20.01
C LYS A 230 -31.20 -7.17 19.29
N ILE A 231 -31.61 -8.04 18.37
CA ILE A 231 -32.90 -7.99 17.66
C ILE A 231 -33.61 -9.32 17.81
N GLY A 232 -34.75 -9.30 18.49
CA GLY A 232 -35.51 -10.55 18.78
C GLY A 232 -34.76 -11.49 19.74
N GLU A 233 -35.06 -12.79 19.65
CA GLU A 233 -34.50 -13.79 20.59
C GLU A 233 -33.09 -14.22 20.24
N ASN A 234 -32.79 -14.49 18.95
CA ASN A 234 -31.53 -15.10 18.51
C ASN A 234 -30.83 -14.30 17.40
N GLY A 235 -31.26 -13.07 17.11
CA GLY A 235 -30.71 -12.22 16.08
C GLY A 235 -29.94 -11.03 16.65
N TYR A 236 -28.93 -10.61 15.94
CA TYR A 236 -28.16 -9.39 16.26
C TYR A 236 -27.94 -8.56 15.02
N GLU A 237 -27.97 -7.26 15.19
CA GLU A 237 -27.58 -6.29 14.18
C GLU A 237 -26.17 -5.78 14.47
N LEU A 238 -25.26 -5.87 13.49
CA LEU A 238 -23.97 -5.22 13.54
C LEU A 238 -24.13 -3.77 13.08
N ALA A 239 -23.94 -2.85 14.01
CA ALA A 239 -24.16 -1.43 13.80
C ALA A 239 -23.04 -0.58 14.43
N LYS A 240 -23.11 0.73 14.25
CA LYS A 240 -22.22 1.72 14.91
C LYS A 240 -20.73 1.37 14.75
N MET A 241 -20.35 0.89 13.57
CA MET A 241 -18.95 0.58 13.27
C MET A 241 -18.25 1.82 12.73
N ALA A 242 -17.35 2.35 13.54
CA ALA A 242 -16.56 3.53 13.21
C ALA A 242 -15.09 3.32 13.55
N VAL A 243 -14.20 3.79 12.67
CA VAL A 243 -12.75 3.79 12.90
C VAL A 243 -12.22 5.19 12.62
N SER A 244 -11.49 5.75 13.57
CA SER A 244 -10.87 7.07 13.44
C SER A 244 -9.95 7.13 12.23
N PRO A 245 -10.04 8.17 11.39
CA PRO A 245 -9.16 8.35 10.22
C PRO A 245 -7.67 8.37 10.58
N ALA A 246 -7.31 8.82 11.78
CA ALA A 246 -5.93 8.85 12.26
C ALA A 246 -5.29 7.46 12.40
N PHE A 247 -6.13 6.41 12.53
CA PHE A 247 -5.70 5.02 12.72
C PHE A 247 -6.03 4.12 11.51
N GLN A 248 -6.20 4.69 10.33
CA GLN A 248 -6.33 3.91 9.10
C GLN A 248 -5.06 3.10 8.83
N GLY A 249 -5.23 1.89 8.27
CA GLY A 249 -4.12 0.98 8.01
C GLY A 249 -3.72 0.07 9.20
N TYR A 250 -4.30 0.26 10.37
CA TYR A 250 -4.04 -0.58 11.57
C TYR A 250 -4.91 -1.84 11.63
N ARG A 251 -5.69 -2.12 10.59
CA ARG A 251 -6.62 -3.28 10.50
C ARG A 251 -7.65 -3.33 11.63
N ILE A 252 -7.99 -2.17 12.20
CA ILE A 252 -8.93 -2.06 13.33
C ILE A 252 -10.29 -2.65 12.97
N GLY A 253 -10.84 -2.33 11.80
CA GLY A 253 -12.11 -2.88 11.35
C GLY A 253 -12.13 -4.42 11.29
N GLU A 254 -11.03 -5.05 10.83
CA GLU A 254 -10.91 -6.51 10.82
C GLU A 254 -10.88 -7.09 12.24
N LYS A 255 -10.15 -6.46 13.16
CA LYS A 255 -10.05 -6.91 14.56
C LYS A 255 -11.40 -6.77 15.26
N LEU A 256 -12.11 -5.66 15.07
CA LEU A 256 -13.45 -5.44 15.61
C LEU A 256 -14.45 -6.46 15.06
N MET A 257 -14.45 -6.69 13.74
CA MET A 257 -15.31 -7.69 13.11
C MET A 257 -15.04 -9.09 13.64
N LYS A 258 -13.76 -9.46 13.77
CA LYS A 258 -13.37 -10.76 14.34
C LYS A 258 -13.90 -10.92 15.77
N ALA A 259 -13.79 -9.89 16.61
CA ALA A 259 -14.33 -9.92 17.97
C ALA A 259 -15.86 -10.08 17.99
N CYS A 260 -16.58 -9.44 17.07
CA CYS A 260 -18.02 -9.63 16.93
C CYS A 260 -18.39 -11.07 16.57
N VAL A 261 -17.69 -11.68 15.61
CA VAL A 261 -17.97 -13.06 15.18
C VAL A 261 -17.64 -14.04 16.31
N GLU A 262 -16.47 -13.93 16.94
CA GLU A 262 -16.07 -14.77 18.08
C GLU A 262 -17.04 -14.65 19.26
N TYR A 263 -17.53 -13.43 19.55
CA TYR A 263 -18.55 -13.25 20.57
C TYR A 263 -19.86 -13.93 20.20
N ALA A 264 -20.30 -13.76 18.94
CA ALA A 264 -21.53 -14.37 18.45
C ALA A 264 -21.49 -15.91 18.54
N GLU A 265 -20.35 -16.53 18.18
CA GLU A 265 -20.13 -17.97 18.32
C GLU A 265 -20.20 -18.41 19.78
N ASN A 266 -19.56 -17.68 20.69
CA ASN A 266 -19.46 -18.02 22.10
C ASN A 266 -20.81 -17.92 22.84
N VAL A 267 -21.68 -16.98 22.43
CA VAL A 267 -23.01 -16.81 23.09
C VAL A 267 -24.15 -17.49 22.32
N GLY A 268 -23.84 -18.24 21.27
CA GLY A 268 -24.82 -19.04 20.53
C GLY A 268 -25.77 -18.20 19.64
N ILE A 269 -25.30 -17.07 19.13
CA ILE A 269 -26.00 -16.24 18.14
C ILE A 269 -26.06 -17.02 16.82
N SER A 270 -27.26 -17.17 16.24
CA SER A 270 -27.43 -17.90 14.98
C SER A 270 -27.17 -17.07 13.72
N ASN A 271 -27.41 -15.78 13.82
CA ASN A 271 -27.18 -14.89 12.68
C ASN A 271 -26.89 -13.45 13.10
N ILE A 272 -26.09 -12.75 12.29
CA ILE A 272 -25.86 -11.32 12.39
C ILE A 272 -26.33 -10.68 11.09
N ILE A 273 -27.16 -9.66 11.18
CA ILE A 273 -27.53 -8.80 10.05
C ILE A 273 -26.82 -7.46 10.16
N LEU A 274 -26.73 -6.75 9.05
CA LEU A 274 -26.34 -5.35 9.01
C LEU A 274 -27.06 -4.61 7.88
N GLU A 275 -27.23 -3.32 8.06
CA GLU A 275 -27.67 -2.41 7.03
C GLU A 275 -26.60 -1.36 6.76
N SER A 276 -26.35 -1.05 5.49
CA SER A 276 -25.26 -0.19 5.08
C SER A 276 -25.60 0.54 3.78
N ASN A 277 -24.63 1.28 3.26
CA ASN A 277 -24.75 1.97 1.99
C ASN A 277 -23.65 1.53 1.03
N THR A 278 -24.01 1.24 -0.22
CA THR A 278 -23.08 0.79 -1.26
C THR A 278 -21.95 1.78 -1.55
N LYS A 279 -22.10 3.05 -1.18
CA LYS A 279 -21.00 4.05 -1.24
C LYS A 279 -19.87 3.77 -0.24
N GLN A 280 -20.11 2.92 0.77
CA GLN A 280 -19.12 2.54 1.79
C GLN A 280 -18.29 1.33 1.34
N PHE A 281 -17.57 1.45 0.22
CA PHE A 281 -16.84 0.34 -0.41
C PHE A 281 -15.92 -0.42 0.54
N ALA A 282 -15.21 0.28 1.42
CA ALA A 282 -14.30 -0.35 2.37
C ALA A 282 -15.04 -1.25 3.38
N ALA A 283 -16.18 -0.78 3.89
CA ALA A 283 -17.02 -1.52 4.82
C ALA A 283 -17.66 -2.74 4.14
N ILE A 284 -18.23 -2.57 2.94
CA ILE A 284 -18.85 -3.66 2.17
C ILE A 284 -17.82 -4.76 1.87
N ASN A 285 -16.60 -4.39 1.46
CA ASN A 285 -15.53 -5.36 1.21
C ASN A 285 -15.13 -6.10 2.49
N LEU A 286 -15.09 -5.40 3.62
CA LEU A 286 -14.83 -6.02 4.92
C LEU A 286 -15.91 -7.03 5.28
N TYR A 287 -17.20 -6.68 5.15
CA TYR A 287 -18.31 -7.57 5.43
C TYR A 287 -18.26 -8.83 4.56
N ARG A 288 -18.06 -8.67 3.24
CA ARG A 288 -17.89 -9.81 2.32
C ARG A 288 -16.72 -10.71 2.70
N LYS A 289 -15.60 -10.13 3.15
CA LYS A 289 -14.42 -10.88 3.61
C LYS A 289 -14.74 -11.78 4.80
N PHE A 290 -15.69 -11.37 5.65
CA PHE A 290 -16.15 -12.16 6.81
C PHE A 290 -17.34 -13.06 6.50
N GLY A 291 -17.72 -13.21 5.23
CA GLY A 291 -18.76 -14.14 4.82
C GLY A 291 -20.19 -13.58 4.82
N PHE A 292 -20.36 -12.28 5.04
CA PHE A 292 -21.67 -11.67 4.88
C PHE A 292 -22.14 -11.74 3.43
N VAL A 293 -23.36 -12.19 3.22
CA VAL A 293 -24.06 -12.25 1.93
C VAL A 293 -25.18 -11.21 1.88
N GLU A 294 -25.43 -10.68 0.70
CA GLU A 294 -26.50 -9.72 0.49
C GLU A 294 -27.87 -10.40 0.58
N VAL A 295 -28.80 -9.78 1.28
CA VAL A 295 -30.18 -10.23 1.45
C VAL A 295 -31.15 -9.07 1.15
N PRO A 296 -32.46 -9.35 0.88
CA PRO A 296 -33.42 -8.29 0.62
C PRO A 296 -33.46 -7.25 1.75
N LEU A 297 -33.59 -5.98 1.38
CA LEU A 297 -33.82 -4.88 2.31
C LEU A 297 -35.13 -5.07 3.07
N ASP A 298 -35.13 -4.67 4.33
CA ASP A 298 -36.35 -4.62 5.11
C ASP A 298 -37.19 -3.39 4.69
N PRO A 299 -38.43 -3.56 4.21
CA PRO A 299 -39.28 -2.41 3.85
C PRO A 299 -39.58 -1.48 5.03
N ASN A 300 -39.45 -1.97 6.26
CA ASN A 300 -39.65 -1.20 7.50
C ASN A 300 -38.33 -0.75 8.15
N SER A 301 -37.23 -0.78 7.42
CA SER A 301 -35.95 -0.32 7.95
C SER A 301 -36.04 1.10 8.50
N LEU A 302 -35.50 1.29 9.69
CA LEU A 302 -35.40 2.60 10.34
C LEU A 302 -34.33 3.50 9.67
N PHE A 303 -33.39 2.90 8.94
CA PHE A 303 -32.27 3.60 8.33
C PHE A 303 -32.57 4.04 6.89
N LYS A 304 -33.11 5.24 6.72
CA LYS A 304 -33.40 5.81 5.38
C LYS A 304 -32.17 5.89 4.46
N ARG A 305 -30.99 5.95 5.04
CA ARG A 305 -29.70 6.01 4.34
C ARG A 305 -29.18 4.65 3.86
N ALA A 306 -29.75 3.54 4.34
CA ALA A 306 -29.35 2.19 3.93
C ALA A 306 -29.90 1.82 2.56
N ASN A 307 -29.07 1.21 1.70
CA ASN A 307 -29.48 0.67 0.40
C ASN A 307 -28.94 -0.73 0.14
N ILE A 308 -28.32 -1.34 1.15
CA ILE A 308 -27.86 -2.73 1.14
C ILE A 308 -28.06 -3.30 2.53
N ARG A 309 -28.55 -4.55 2.58
CA ARG A 309 -28.65 -5.36 3.79
C ARG A 309 -27.87 -6.63 3.57
N MET A 310 -27.10 -7.02 4.58
CA MET A 310 -26.29 -8.23 4.50
C MET A 310 -26.47 -9.06 5.76
N GLN A 311 -26.27 -10.38 5.63
CA GLN A 311 -26.43 -11.35 6.70
C GLN A 311 -25.24 -12.30 6.76
N LEU A 312 -24.83 -12.65 7.98
CA LEU A 312 -23.87 -13.70 8.28
C LEU A 312 -24.54 -14.76 9.13
N ALA A 313 -24.58 -16.01 8.65
CA ALA A 313 -24.97 -17.16 9.45
C ALA A 313 -23.79 -17.58 10.33
N ILE A 314 -24.04 -17.75 11.64
CA ILE A 314 -23.05 -18.18 12.62
C ILE A 314 -23.21 -19.68 12.87
N GLY A 315 -22.11 -20.45 12.90
CA GLY A 315 -22.13 -21.87 13.23
C GLY A 315 -22.45 -22.82 12.07
N GLN A 316 -22.63 -22.36 10.84
CA GLN A 316 -22.61 -23.20 9.64
C GLN A 316 -21.20 -23.19 9.03
N SER A 317 -20.25 -23.88 9.68
CA SER A 317 -19.07 -24.35 8.95
C SER A 317 -19.55 -25.40 7.97
N ASP A 318 -19.39 -25.19 6.68
CA ASP A 318 -19.61 -26.19 5.65
C ASP A 318 -18.87 -27.49 6.04
N MET A 319 -19.63 -28.55 6.31
CA MET A 319 -19.13 -29.91 6.35
C MET A 319 -18.89 -30.41 4.92
#